data_5009184428c89aec0dd3e8b325022e46
#
_entry.id   5009184428c89aec0dd3e8b325022e46
#
_cell.length_a   1.000
_cell.length_b   1.000
_cell.length_c   1.000
_cell.angle_alpha   90.00
_cell.angle_beta   90.00
_cell.angle_gamma   90.00
#
_symmetry.space_group_name_H-M   'P 1'
#
loop_
_entity.id
_entity.type
_entity.pdbx_description
1 polymer ?
#
loop_
_entity_poly.entity_id
_entity_poly.type
_entity_poly.pdbx_seq_one_letter_code
_entity_poly.pdbx_strand_id
1 'polypeptide(L)'
;MTGGPQGSGVDSSANIFAGACALAGLWTYGSREYYSSIKGPHSYFEVRLNSERVRSQVSNVNFLATFDAETLIRHSTEVCEGGGIIYDPTFGAVAIDKVDTIENPVVQRTKDRLAKQGLPGTVAGILDEAKKRNVNLYPVPFNDIVAKTAAQIGEHQLSKVSRIVNVLSVAASFAILGFDLNYLSQSIARTFGNKKKVIDMNEIGAKMAYDIAKGLPKGSFTYQLKPVQNQPRLLLMGNEAVALGKIVGGCRVQTYYPITPAADESEFIESHENFDLLDGGQPGKKGSVLVTQR
;
A
#
# COMPACT_ATOMS: atom_id res chain seq x y z
N MET A 1 -2.58 2.70 -6.66
CA MET A 1 -1.79 1.45 -6.72
C MET A 1 -0.44 1.68 -6.06
N THR A 2 0.09 0.69 -5.39
CA THR A 2 1.48 0.63 -4.94
C THR A 2 2.04 -0.76 -5.22
N GLY A 3 3.34 -0.87 -5.48
CA GLY A 3 3.98 -2.14 -5.80
C GLY A 3 5.42 -2.20 -5.29
N GLY A 4 5.99 -3.41 -5.33
CA GLY A 4 7.36 -3.68 -4.92
C GLY A 4 7.65 -5.16 -4.75
N PRO A 5 8.88 -5.53 -4.40
CA PRO A 5 9.23 -6.92 -4.10
C PRO A 5 8.39 -7.48 -2.96
N GLN A 6 8.01 -8.74 -3.05
CA GLN A 6 7.29 -9.41 -1.96
C GLN A 6 8.11 -9.34 -0.66
N GLY A 7 7.46 -8.92 0.42
CA GLY A 7 8.11 -8.70 1.72
C GLY A 7 8.71 -7.29 1.92
N SER A 8 8.67 -6.41 0.91
CA SER A 8 9.13 -5.02 1.04
C SER A 8 8.14 -4.09 1.77
N GLY A 9 7.00 -4.62 2.20
CA GLY A 9 5.98 -3.87 2.93
C GLY A 9 4.89 -3.26 2.05
N VAL A 10 4.69 -3.77 0.82
CA VAL A 10 3.58 -3.37 -0.07
C VAL A 10 2.24 -3.49 0.65
N ASP A 11 1.97 -4.63 1.29
CA ASP A 11 0.74 -4.87 2.03
C ASP A 11 0.56 -3.89 3.19
N SER A 12 1.63 -3.68 3.96
CA SER A 12 1.59 -2.78 5.12
C SER A 12 1.28 -1.35 4.67
N SER A 13 1.92 -0.86 3.60
CA SER A 13 1.68 0.49 3.08
C SER A 13 0.26 0.66 2.53
N ALA A 14 -0.22 -0.33 1.77
CA ALA A 14 -1.58 -0.30 1.23
C ALA A 14 -2.64 -0.36 2.33
N ASN A 15 -2.45 -1.19 3.35
CA ASN A 15 -3.36 -1.28 4.49
C ASN A 15 -3.33 0.00 5.35
N ILE A 16 -2.16 0.61 5.56
CA ILE A 16 -2.05 1.91 6.23
C ILE A 16 -2.79 2.99 5.44
N PHE A 17 -2.63 3.03 4.11
CA PHE A 17 -3.34 3.95 3.23
C PHE A 17 -4.85 3.73 3.28
N ALA A 18 -5.31 2.50 3.11
CA ALA A 18 -6.72 2.11 3.16
C ALA A 18 -7.35 2.42 4.53
N GLY A 19 -6.64 2.09 5.62
CA GLY A 19 -7.05 2.38 6.98
C GLY A 19 -7.22 3.87 7.25
N ALA A 20 -6.27 4.69 6.79
CA ALA A 20 -6.34 6.14 6.92
C ALA A 20 -7.54 6.73 6.15
N CYS A 21 -7.79 6.24 4.94
CA CYS A 21 -8.95 6.65 4.14
C CYS A 21 -10.29 6.21 4.77
N ALA A 22 -10.33 5.01 5.33
CA ALA A 22 -11.50 4.50 6.04
C ALA A 22 -11.79 5.30 7.33
N LEU A 23 -10.75 5.73 8.07
CA LEU A 23 -10.88 6.64 9.22
C LEU A 23 -11.52 7.97 8.85
N ALA A 24 -11.24 8.45 7.65
CA ALA A 24 -11.87 9.65 7.09
C ALA A 24 -13.27 9.41 6.49
N GLY A 25 -13.83 8.23 6.66
CA GLY A 25 -15.18 7.88 6.21
C GLY A 25 -15.30 7.45 4.75
N LEU A 26 -14.21 7.34 4.01
CA LEU A 26 -14.25 6.87 2.62
C LEU A 26 -14.58 5.37 2.53
N TRP A 27 -15.31 4.98 1.50
CA TRP A 27 -15.46 3.58 1.12
C TRP A 27 -14.18 3.11 0.46
N THR A 28 -13.71 1.95 0.90
CA THR A 28 -12.41 1.40 0.50
C THR A 28 -12.58 -0.03 0.01
N TYR A 29 -12.01 -0.33 -1.14
CA TYR A 29 -11.90 -1.69 -1.66
C TYR A 29 -10.45 -1.94 -2.06
N GLY A 30 -9.82 -2.94 -1.46
CA GLY A 30 -8.46 -3.35 -1.73
C GLY A 30 -8.41 -4.64 -2.56
N SER A 31 -7.49 -4.71 -3.51
CA SER A 31 -7.15 -5.92 -4.25
C SER A 31 -5.64 -6.09 -4.28
N ARG A 32 -5.17 -7.24 -3.85
CA ARG A 32 -3.76 -7.57 -3.78
C ARG A 32 -3.42 -8.65 -4.80
N GLU A 33 -2.38 -8.40 -5.57
CA GLU A 33 -1.78 -9.39 -6.45
C GLU A 33 -0.40 -9.77 -5.97
N TYR A 34 -0.15 -11.06 -5.85
CA TYR A 34 1.15 -11.61 -5.48
C TYR A 34 1.36 -12.97 -6.14
N TYR A 35 2.62 -13.27 -6.41
CA TYR A 35 2.99 -14.56 -6.97
C TYR A 35 3.12 -15.62 -5.86
N SER A 36 2.92 -16.87 -6.22
CA SER A 36 2.93 -18.01 -5.30
C SER A 36 4.30 -18.39 -4.72
N SER A 37 5.38 -17.75 -5.12
CA SER A 37 6.72 -18.04 -4.60
C SER A 37 7.08 -17.16 -3.40
N ILE A 38 7.77 -17.76 -2.42
CA ILE A 38 8.09 -17.15 -1.13
C ILE A 38 9.13 -16.02 -1.22
N LYS A 39 9.88 -15.90 -2.33
CA LYS A 39 10.90 -14.88 -2.52
C LYS A 39 10.81 -14.23 -3.90
N GLY A 40 10.71 -12.91 -3.88
CA GLY A 40 11.22 -12.05 -4.88
C GLY A 40 10.35 -11.59 -6.04
N PRO A 41 9.30 -12.27 -6.53
CA PRO A 41 8.52 -11.68 -7.58
C PRO A 41 7.81 -10.42 -7.12
N HIS A 42 7.63 -9.51 -8.05
CA HIS A 42 6.90 -8.28 -7.86
C HIS A 42 5.47 -8.55 -7.37
N SER A 43 5.04 -7.81 -6.36
CA SER A 43 3.66 -7.78 -5.90
C SER A 43 3.13 -6.35 -5.95
N TYR A 44 1.82 -6.21 -6.11
CA TYR A 44 1.20 -4.91 -6.06
C TYR A 44 -0.15 -4.95 -5.37
N PHE A 45 -0.58 -3.80 -4.91
CA PHE A 45 -1.84 -3.61 -4.21
C PHE A 45 -2.58 -2.41 -4.80
N GLU A 46 -3.82 -2.62 -5.19
CA GLU A 46 -4.72 -1.58 -5.65
C GLU A 46 -5.71 -1.22 -4.55
N VAL A 47 -5.87 0.08 -4.30
CA VAL A 47 -6.88 0.59 -3.39
C VAL A 47 -7.81 1.52 -4.15
N ARG A 48 -9.05 1.11 -4.30
CA ARG A 48 -10.12 1.94 -4.85
C ARG A 48 -10.85 2.65 -3.72
N LEU A 49 -11.03 3.95 -3.87
CA LEU A 49 -11.67 4.82 -2.89
C LEU A 49 -12.85 5.55 -3.53
N ASN A 50 -13.90 5.77 -2.74
CA ASN A 50 -15.01 6.63 -3.13
C ASN A 50 -15.73 7.17 -1.89
N SER A 51 -16.47 8.28 -2.05
CA SER A 51 -17.46 8.75 -1.09
C SER A 51 -18.67 7.83 -0.98
N GLU A 52 -18.96 7.08 -2.05
CA GLU A 52 -20.05 6.11 -2.13
C GLU A 52 -19.50 4.67 -2.09
N ARG A 53 -20.41 3.71 -1.82
CA ARG A 53 -20.04 2.30 -1.66
C ARG A 53 -19.31 1.72 -2.87
N VAL A 54 -18.11 1.23 -2.66
CA VAL A 54 -17.28 0.52 -3.64
C VAL A 54 -17.45 -0.98 -3.46
N ARG A 55 -17.57 -1.73 -4.57
CA ARG A 55 -17.77 -3.19 -4.55
C ARG A 55 -16.79 -3.98 -5.42
N SER A 56 -15.96 -3.30 -6.21
CA SER A 56 -15.03 -3.94 -7.14
C SER A 56 -13.88 -3.01 -7.48
N GLN A 57 -12.83 -3.53 -8.10
CA GLN A 57 -11.77 -2.75 -8.74
C GLN A 57 -12.22 -2.21 -10.11
N VAL A 58 -11.41 -1.29 -10.63
CA VAL A 58 -11.49 -0.74 -12.00
C VAL A 58 -10.12 -0.84 -12.64
N SER A 59 -10.07 -0.97 -13.97
CA SER A 59 -8.82 -1.18 -14.70
C SER A 59 -7.87 0.02 -14.73
N ASN A 60 -8.38 1.23 -14.46
CA ASN A 60 -7.60 2.46 -14.57
C ASN A 60 -6.95 2.82 -13.23
N VAL A 61 -5.63 3.01 -13.25
CA VAL A 61 -4.88 3.53 -12.12
C VAL A 61 -4.83 5.06 -12.20
N ASN A 62 -5.43 5.75 -11.24
CA ASN A 62 -5.37 7.21 -11.17
C ASN A 62 -4.07 7.70 -10.53
N PHE A 63 -3.48 6.91 -9.65
CA PHE A 63 -2.31 7.28 -8.90
C PHE A 63 -1.43 6.07 -8.59
N LEU A 64 -0.16 6.14 -8.99
CA LEU A 64 0.85 5.11 -8.77
C LEU A 64 1.88 5.63 -7.77
N ALA A 65 1.93 5.03 -6.59
CA ALA A 65 2.92 5.32 -5.57
C ALA A 65 4.02 4.26 -5.60
N THR A 66 5.21 4.65 -6.06
CA THR A 66 6.32 3.70 -6.20
C THR A 66 7.43 3.99 -5.20
N PHE A 67 8.14 2.96 -4.80
CA PHE A 67 9.35 3.04 -3.99
C PHE A 67 10.46 2.11 -4.52
N ASP A 68 10.28 1.56 -5.74
CA ASP A 68 11.29 0.83 -6.50
C ASP A 68 11.17 1.09 -8.02
N ALA A 69 12.20 0.70 -8.76
CA ALA A 69 12.24 0.85 -10.22
C ALA A 69 11.35 -0.17 -10.95
N GLU A 70 11.18 -1.37 -10.42
CA GLU A 70 10.41 -2.44 -11.04
C GLU A 70 8.93 -2.05 -11.15
N THR A 71 8.37 -1.47 -10.11
CA THR A 71 6.98 -0.97 -10.11
C THR A 71 6.74 0.05 -11.23
N LEU A 72 7.69 0.97 -11.47
CA LEU A 72 7.61 1.92 -12.58
C LEU A 72 7.61 1.20 -13.94
N ILE A 73 8.50 0.23 -14.11
CA ILE A 73 8.65 -0.52 -15.37
C ILE A 73 7.38 -1.30 -15.69
N ARG A 74 6.77 -1.91 -14.69
CA ARG A 74 5.58 -2.75 -14.86
C ARG A 74 4.29 -1.97 -15.03
N HIS A 75 4.08 -0.95 -14.18
CA HIS A 75 2.75 -0.36 -13.97
C HIS A 75 2.58 1.08 -14.48
N SER A 76 3.65 1.75 -14.92
CA SER A 76 3.52 3.14 -15.40
C SER A 76 2.52 3.29 -16.54
N THR A 77 2.36 2.27 -17.40
CA THR A 77 1.44 2.30 -18.55
C THR A 77 -0.03 2.16 -18.15
N GLU A 78 -0.31 1.68 -16.95
CA GLU A 78 -1.67 1.53 -16.42
C GLU A 78 -2.21 2.84 -15.84
N VAL A 79 -1.32 3.83 -15.59
CA VAL A 79 -1.73 5.14 -15.11
C VAL A 79 -2.44 5.89 -16.22
N CYS A 80 -3.69 6.33 -15.93
CA CYS A 80 -4.52 7.05 -16.89
C CYS A 80 -3.97 8.46 -17.17
N GLU A 81 -4.43 9.04 -18.28
CA GLU A 81 -4.18 10.45 -18.59
C GLU A 81 -4.68 11.35 -17.45
N GLY A 82 -3.90 12.38 -17.12
CA GLY A 82 -4.17 13.25 -15.96
C GLY A 82 -3.89 12.60 -14.61
N GLY A 83 -3.50 11.32 -14.58
CA GLY A 83 -3.08 10.62 -13.38
C GLY A 83 -1.73 11.08 -12.85
N GLY A 84 -1.24 10.43 -11.79
CA GLY A 84 0.03 10.80 -11.15
C GLY A 84 0.91 9.61 -10.79
N ILE A 85 2.23 9.83 -10.82
CA ILE A 85 3.24 8.87 -10.40
C ILE A 85 4.18 9.51 -9.40
N ILE A 86 4.29 8.93 -8.18
CA ILE A 86 5.36 9.24 -7.23
C ILE A 86 6.52 8.29 -7.47
N TYR A 87 7.75 8.82 -7.48
CA TYR A 87 8.96 8.04 -7.68
C TYR A 87 10.18 8.69 -7.02
N ASP A 88 11.20 7.89 -6.71
CA ASP A 88 12.49 8.44 -6.31
C ASP A 88 13.27 8.86 -7.57
N PRO A 89 13.76 10.10 -7.66
CA PRO A 89 14.49 10.59 -8.84
C PRO A 89 15.78 9.79 -9.12
N THR A 90 16.35 9.10 -8.15
CA THR A 90 17.52 8.24 -8.33
C THR A 90 17.26 7.05 -9.25
N PHE A 91 15.99 6.65 -9.44
CA PHE A 91 15.63 5.55 -10.33
C PHE A 91 15.81 5.89 -11.81
N GLY A 92 15.84 7.17 -12.19
CA GLY A 92 15.90 7.58 -13.58
C GLY A 92 17.04 6.95 -14.40
N ALA A 93 18.22 6.78 -13.78
CA ALA A 93 19.40 6.20 -14.43
C ALA A 93 19.36 4.65 -14.54
N VAL A 94 18.39 3.99 -13.88
CA VAL A 94 18.30 2.52 -13.87
C VAL A 94 17.93 2.03 -15.27
N ALA A 95 18.79 1.20 -15.85
CA ALA A 95 18.52 0.51 -17.11
C ALA A 95 17.52 -0.64 -16.87
N ILE A 96 16.54 -0.80 -17.77
CA ILE A 96 15.45 -1.78 -17.63
C ILE A 96 15.99 -3.21 -17.55
N ASP A 97 17.05 -3.52 -18.29
CA ASP A 97 17.71 -4.84 -18.30
C ASP A 97 18.67 -5.08 -17.11
N LYS A 98 18.77 -4.14 -16.19
CA LYS A 98 19.53 -4.27 -14.94
C LYS A 98 18.62 -4.49 -13.72
N VAL A 99 17.33 -4.66 -13.93
CA VAL A 99 16.39 -5.06 -12.88
C VAL A 99 16.17 -6.57 -12.98
N ASP A 100 16.97 -7.32 -12.24
CA ASP A 100 17.09 -8.78 -12.36
C ASP A 100 15.81 -9.55 -12.05
N THR A 101 14.84 -8.91 -11.40
CA THR A 101 13.56 -9.51 -11.03
C THR A 101 12.52 -9.48 -12.17
N ILE A 102 12.80 -8.75 -13.25
CA ILE A 102 11.89 -8.63 -14.39
C ILE A 102 12.22 -9.70 -15.44
N GLU A 103 11.20 -10.40 -15.89
CA GLU A 103 11.31 -11.46 -16.89
C GLU A 103 11.77 -10.89 -18.26
N ASN A 104 12.69 -11.59 -18.93
CA ASN A 104 13.26 -11.18 -20.21
C ASN A 104 12.21 -10.76 -21.26
N PRO A 105 11.07 -11.44 -21.42
CA PRO A 105 10.03 -11.00 -22.38
C PRO A 105 9.42 -9.64 -22.04
N VAL A 106 9.32 -9.28 -20.75
CA VAL A 106 8.82 -7.98 -20.29
C VAL A 106 9.85 -6.90 -20.55
N VAL A 107 11.13 -7.18 -20.25
CA VAL A 107 12.26 -6.29 -20.55
C VAL A 107 12.30 -5.96 -22.03
N GLN A 108 12.29 -6.98 -22.90
CA GLN A 108 12.38 -6.78 -24.36
C GLN A 108 11.19 -5.97 -24.88
N ARG A 109 9.98 -6.36 -24.53
CA ARG A 109 8.75 -5.65 -24.95
C ARG A 109 8.76 -4.19 -24.51
N THR A 110 9.25 -3.89 -23.31
CA THR A 110 9.32 -2.53 -22.79
C THR A 110 10.37 -1.72 -23.54
N LYS A 111 11.57 -2.28 -23.77
CA LYS A 111 12.63 -1.64 -24.56
C LYS A 111 12.19 -1.36 -25.99
N ASP A 112 11.55 -2.31 -26.67
CA ASP A 112 11.02 -2.13 -28.02
C ASP A 112 9.94 -1.05 -28.10
N ARG A 113 9.06 -0.98 -27.10
CA ARG A 113 8.04 0.06 -26.98
C ARG A 113 8.65 1.46 -26.84
N LEU A 114 9.67 1.61 -26.00
CA LEU A 114 10.38 2.88 -25.82
C LEU A 114 11.18 3.26 -27.06
N ALA A 115 11.89 2.31 -27.67
CA ALA A 115 12.69 2.54 -28.88
C ALA A 115 11.83 3.05 -30.06
N LYS A 116 10.62 2.51 -30.25
CA LYS A 116 9.65 2.99 -31.26
C LYS A 116 9.28 4.47 -31.06
N GLN A 117 9.44 5.00 -29.85
CA GLN A 117 9.16 6.40 -29.51
C GLN A 117 10.43 7.27 -29.44
N GLY A 118 11.60 6.72 -29.75
CA GLY A 118 12.89 7.40 -29.62
C GLY A 118 13.31 7.64 -28.17
N LEU A 119 12.82 6.84 -27.22
CA LEU A 119 13.11 6.98 -25.81
C LEU A 119 14.17 5.96 -25.35
N PRO A 120 15.00 6.32 -24.35
CA PRO A 120 16.03 5.42 -23.84
C PRO A 120 15.42 4.22 -23.09
N GLY A 121 16.15 3.08 -23.11
CA GLY A 121 15.77 1.85 -22.39
C GLY A 121 16.06 1.92 -20.89
N THR A 122 15.67 3.00 -20.25
CA THR A 122 15.87 3.29 -18.83
C THR A 122 14.56 3.69 -18.16
N VAL A 123 14.54 3.78 -16.85
CA VAL A 123 13.39 4.33 -16.09
C VAL A 123 13.11 5.78 -16.52
N ALA A 124 14.12 6.58 -16.85
CA ALA A 124 13.90 7.92 -17.40
C ALA A 124 13.05 7.89 -18.67
N GLY A 125 13.32 6.93 -19.58
CA GLY A 125 12.50 6.74 -20.79
C GLY A 125 11.05 6.39 -20.48
N ILE A 126 10.80 5.59 -19.43
CA ILE A 126 9.44 5.28 -18.96
C ILE A 126 8.74 6.52 -18.40
N LEU A 127 9.45 7.34 -17.64
CA LEU A 127 8.90 8.58 -17.11
C LEU A 127 8.60 9.60 -18.21
N ASP A 128 9.46 9.68 -19.25
CA ASP A 128 9.21 10.53 -20.42
C ASP A 128 8.02 10.01 -21.25
N GLU A 129 7.86 8.70 -21.39
CA GLU A 129 6.66 8.09 -22.01
C GLU A 129 5.39 8.45 -21.21
N ALA A 130 5.45 8.39 -19.90
CA ALA A 130 4.32 8.78 -19.02
C ALA A 130 3.98 10.27 -19.20
N LYS A 131 4.99 11.15 -19.26
CA LYS A 131 4.80 12.58 -19.58
C LYS A 131 4.11 12.81 -20.92
N LYS A 132 4.52 12.10 -21.99
CA LYS A 132 3.88 12.19 -23.32
C LYS A 132 2.41 11.81 -23.27
N ARG A 133 1.99 10.97 -22.32
CA ARG A 133 0.61 10.58 -22.09
C ARG A 133 -0.12 11.51 -21.10
N ASN A 134 0.45 12.69 -20.81
CA ASN A 134 -0.11 13.66 -19.85
C ASN A 134 -0.26 13.11 -18.43
N VAL A 135 0.66 12.23 -17.99
CA VAL A 135 0.75 11.75 -16.61
C VAL A 135 1.65 12.68 -15.81
N ASN A 136 1.21 13.08 -14.64
CA ASN A 136 1.94 13.97 -13.74
C ASN A 136 3.01 13.19 -12.96
N LEU A 137 4.21 13.73 -12.87
CA LEU A 137 5.35 13.09 -12.22
C LEU A 137 5.75 13.85 -10.95
N TYR A 138 5.85 13.13 -9.84
CA TYR A 138 6.15 13.67 -8.52
C TYR A 138 7.43 13.06 -7.95
N PRO A 139 8.60 13.70 -8.17
CA PRO A 139 9.87 13.23 -7.64
C PRO A 139 9.94 13.47 -6.13
N VAL A 140 10.15 12.40 -5.37
CA VAL A 140 10.33 12.44 -3.91
C VAL A 140 11.63 11.71 -3.56
N PRO A 141 12.63 12.38 -2.95
CA PRO A 141 13.94 11.79 -2.68
C PRO A 141 13.91 10.91 -1.42
N PHE A 142 13.41 9.69 -1.54
CA PHE A 142 13.20 8.78 -0.41
C PHE A 142 14.50 8.46 0.34
N ASN A 143 15.61 8.26 -0.37
CA ASN A 143 16.90 7.96 0.24
C ASN A 143 17.37 9.12 1.15
N ASP A 144 17.18 10.36 0.73
CA ASP A 144 17.52 11.54 1.53
C ASP A 144 16.63 11.64 2.78
N ILE A 145 15.33 11.33 2.63
CA ILE A 145 14.39 11.33 3.75
C ILE A 145 14.77 10.24 4.76
N VAL A 146 15.12 9.05 4.30
CA VAL A 146 15.59 7.95 5.16
C VAL A 146 16.84 8.38 5.93
N ALA A 147 17.83 8.98 5.26
CA ALA A 147 19.05 9.45 5.90
C ALA A 147 18.78 10.53 6.96
N LYS A 148 17.93 11.51 6.65
CA LYS A 148 17.51 12.57 7.59
C LYS A 148 16.73 12.00 8.78
N THR A 149 15.84 11.05 8.54
CA THR A 149 15.09 10.38 9.60
C THR A 149 16.03 9.62 10.52
N ALA A 150 16.97 8.85 9.95
CA ALA A 150 17.98 8.13 10.71
C ALA A 150 18.81 9.07 11.62
N ALA A 151 19.28 10.19 11.08
CA ALA A 151 20.02 11.18 11.84
C ALA A 151 19.18 11.78 12.99
N GLN A 152 17.91 12.07 12.74
CA GLN A 152 17.02 12.67 13.74
C GLN A 152 16.72 11.73 14.91
N ILE A 153 16.62 10.40 14.66
CA ILE A 153 16.38 9.41 15.71
C ILE A 153 17.64 8.81 16.32
N GLY A 154 18.83 9.23 15.84
CA GLY A 154 20.11 8.74 16.31
C GLY A 154 20.42 7.29 15.89
N GLU A 155 19.82 6.79 14.78
CA GLU A 155 20.10 5.44 14.26
C GLU A 155 21.21 5.50 13.18
N HIS A 156 22.27 4.73 13.39
CA HIS A 156 23.43 4.69 12.49
C HIS A 156 23.27 3.64 11.37
N GLN A 157 22.37 2.68 11.52
CA GLN A 157 22.14 1.62 10.54
C GLN A 157 20.97 1.98 9.61
N LEU A 158 21.27 2.54 8.45
CA LEU A 158 20.27 2.95 7.46
C LEU A 158 19.33 1.80 7.03
N SER A 159 19.83 0.54 7.03
CA SER A 159 19.03 -0.64 6.72
C SER A 159 17.84 -0.88 7.66
N LYS A 160 17.91 -0.40 8.91
CA LYS A 160 16.77 -0.45 9.84
C LYS A 160 15.73 0.61 9.53
N VAL A 161 16.18 1.78 9.06
CA VAL A 161 15.31 2.92 8.76
C VAL A 161 14.73 2.80 7.35
N SER A 162 15.43 2.21 6.39
CA SER A 162 14.97 2.07 5.00
C SER A 162 13.62 1.35 4.87
N ARG A 163 13.20 0.60 5.89
CA ARG A 163 11.89 -0.05 5.94
C ARG A 163 10.70 0.92 5.93
N ILE A 164 10.93 2.22 6.20
CA ILE A 164 9.85 3.22 6.16
C ILE A 164 9.54 3.71 4.74
N VAL A 165 10.35 3.40 3.73
CA VAL A 165 10.22 3.94 2.36
C VAL A 165 8.81 3.74 1.79
N ASN A 166 8.20 2.59 2.07
CA ASN A 166 6.82 2.31 1.68
C ASN A 166 5.81 3.29 2.33
N VAL A 167 6.00 3.67 3.59
CA VAL A 167 5.16 4.67 4.28
C VAL A 167 5.45 6.07 3.76
N LEU A 168 6.70 6.36 3.35
CA LEU A 168 7.05 7.65 2.73
C LEU A 168 6.27 7.87 1.42
N SER A 169 6.15 6.84 0.58
CA SER A 169 5.38 6.92 -0.67
C SER A 169 3.89 7.16 -0.41
N VAL A 170 3.34 6.54 0.64
CA VAL A 170 1.95 6.79 1.10
C VAL A 170 1.78 8.23 1.59
N ALA A 171 2.70 8.74 2.40
CA ALA A 171 2.63 10.11 2.92
C ALA A 171 2.71 11.15 1.81
N ALA A 172 3.61 10.95 0.84
CA ALA A 172 3.70 11.78 -0.34
C ALA A 172 2.39 11.74 -1.16
N SER A 173 1.77 10.55 -1.28
CA SER A 173 0.47 10.40 -1.94
C SER A 173 -0.62 11.23 -1.27
N PHE A 174 -0.66 11.25 0.06
CA PHE A 174 -1.60 12.07 0.83
C PHE A 174 -1.46 13.56 0.52
N ALA A 175 -0.23 14.05 0.42
CA ALA A 175 0.03 15.46 0.07
C ALA A 175 -0.48 15.82 -1.33
N ILE A 176 -0.18 14.99 -2.34
CA ILE A 176 -0.63 15.22 -3.71
C ILE A 176 -2.16 15.13 -3.82
N LEU A 177 -2.77 14.15 -3.15
CA LEU A 177 -4.21 13.96 -3.10
C LEU A 177 -4.92 15.04 -2.23
N GLY A 178 -4.18 15.94 -1.59
CA GLY A 178 -4.73 17.01 -0.75
C GLY A 178 -5.38 16.50 0.54
N PHE A 179 -4.91 15.37 1.07
CA PHE A 179 -5.50 14.71 2.22
C PHE A 179 -4.72 15.01 3.50
N ASP A 180 -5.41 15.07 4.64
CA ASP A 180 -4.80 15.43 5.92
C ASP A 180 -3.91 14.30 6.45
N LEU A 181 -2.65 14.64 6.76
CA LEU A 181 -1.65 13.73 7.30
C LEU A 181 -2.08 13.08 8.63
N ASN A 182 -2.94 13.74 9.40
CA ASN A 182 -3.43 13.24 10.69
C ASN A 182 -4.14 11.87 10.58
N TYR A 183 -4.88 11.63 9.49
CA TYR A 183 -5.47 10.31 9.25
C TYR A 183 -4.41 9.24 9.03
N LEU A 184 -3.31 9.61 8.37
CA LEU A 184 -2.19 8.69 8.16
C LEU A 184 -1.50 8.37 9.49
N SER A 185 -1.21 9.36 10.33
CA SER A 185 -0.61 9.18 11.65
C SER A 185 -1.47 8.25 12.53
N GLN A 186 -2.79 8.43 12.52
CA GLN A 186 -3.70 7.53 13.25
C GLN A 186 -3.64 6.09 12.71
N SER A 187 -3.56 5.90 11.40
CA SER A 187 -3.46 4.59 10.79
C SER A 187 -2.12 3.91 11.09
N ILE A 188 -1.01 4.66 11.06
CA ILE A 188 0.32 4.19 11.46
C ILE A 188 0.28 3.71 12.92
N ALA A 189 -0.26 4.51 13.84
CA ALA A 189 -0.37 4.16 15.24
C ALA A 189 -1.19 2.88 15.46
N ARG A 190 -2.32 2.71 14.76
CA ARG A 190 -3.14 1.50 14.81
C ARG A 190 -2.41 0.27 14.27
N THR A 191 -1.69 0.41 13.16
CA THR A 191 -0.96 -0.69 12.51
C THR A 191 0.18 -1.21 13.37
N PHE A 192 0.94 -0.31 14.00
CA PHE A 192 2.13 -0.70 14.77
C PHE A 192 1.87 -0.86 16.28
N GLY A 193 0.68 -0.50 16.76
CA GLY A 193 0.24 -0.74 18.14
C GLY A 193 1.20 -0.18 19.19
N ASN A 194 1.77 -1.05 20.03
CA ASN A 194 2.66 -0.64 21.13
C ASN A 194 4.12 -0.38 20.72
N LYS A 195 4.46 -0.46 19.42
CA LYS A 195 5.84 -0.32 18.92
C LYS A 195 6.21 1.15 18.74
N LYS A 196 6.27 1.91 19.83
CA LYS A 196 6.48 3.36 19.82
C LYS A 196 7.64 3.82 18.93
N LYS A 197 8.82 3.20 19.03
CA LYS A 197 9.99 3.57 18.20
C LYS A 197 9.70 3.43 16.69
N VAL A 198 8.91 2.43 16.30
CA VAL A 198 8.53 2.22 14.89
C VAL A 198 7.54 3.30 14.45
N ILE A 199 6.57 3.65 15.32
CA ILE A 199 5.61 4.72 15.05
C ILE A 199 6.36 6.04 14.87
N ASP A 200 7.17 6.44 15.85
CA ASP A 200 7.92 7.72 15.83
C ASP A 200 8.78 7.84 14.56
N MET A 201 9.49 6.75 14.18
CA MET A 201 10.30 6.70 12.97
C MET A 201 9.47 6.89 11.70
N ASN A 202 8.32 6.23 11.61
CA ASN A 202 7.43 6.35 10.45
C ASN A 202 6.79 7.74 10.39
N GLU A 203 6.37 8.31 11.50
CA GLU A 203 5.77 9.66 11.56
C GLU A 203 6.75 10.75 11.16
N ILE A 204 7.99 10.69 11.64
CA ILE A 204 9.06 11.65 11.26
C ILE A 204 9.28 11.59 9.75
N GLY A 205 9.50 10.41 9.19
CA GLY A 205 9.72 10.24 7.75
C GLY A 205 8.49 10.64 6.94
N ALA A 206 7.30 10.20 7.35
CA ALA A 206 6.04 10.52 6.69
C ALA A 206 5.80 12.04 6.61
N LYS A 207 6.07 12.77 7.70
CA LYS A 207 5.96 14.22 7.70
C LYS A 207 6.91 14.87 6.69
N MET A 208 8.17 14.44 6.64
CA MET A 208 9.14 14.96 5.67
C MET A 208 8.69 14.68 4.22
N ALA A 209 8.26 13.47 3.92
CA ALA A 209 7.78 13.10 2.59
C ALA A 209 6.53 13.89 2.19
N TYR A 210 5.59 14.06 3.12
CA TYR A 210 4.39 14.86 2.93
C TYR A 210 4.71 16.31 2.63
N ASP A 211 5.58 16.95 3.44
CA ASP A 211 5.94 18.37 3.28
C ASP A 211 6.65 18.61 1.94
N ILE A 212 7.56 17.72 1.53
CA ILE A 212 8.24 17.79 0.22
C ILE A 212 7.20 17.66 -0.91
N ALA A 213 6.36 16.64 -0.87
CA ALA A 213 5.37 16.40 -1.92
C ALA A 213 4.32 17.51 -2.00
N LYS A 214 3.94 18.11 -0.87
CA LYS A 214 3.03 19.25 -0.81
C LYS A 214 3.56 20.48 -1.55
N GLY A 215 4.87 20.66 -1.60
CA GLY A 215 5.55 21.73 -2.32
C GLY A 215 5.67 21.49 -3.84
N LEU A 216 5.37 20.30 -4.34
CA LEU A 216 5.48 19.97 -5.76
C LEU A 216 4.29 20.54 -6.55
N PRO A 217 4.52 21.02 -7.79
CA PRO A 217 3.44 21.46 -8.66
C PRO A 217 2.52 20.29 -9.03
N LYS A 218 1.21 20.47 -8.87
CA LYS A 218 0.23 19.41 -9.16
C LYS A 218 0.01 19.17 -10.66
N GLY A 219 0.40 20.10 -11.53
CA GLY A 219 0.19 20.00 -12.97
C GLY A 219 -1.31 19.90 -13.32
N SER A 220 -1.64 18.96 -14.19
CA SER A 220 -3.02 18.65 -14.61
C SER A 220 -3.75 17.67 -13.66
N PHE A 221 -3.14 17.28 -12.55
CA PHE A 221 -3.71 16.32 -11.61
C PHE A 221 -4.86 16.92 -10.82
N THR A 222 -6.05 16.38 -10.98
CA THR A 222 -7.29 16.90 -10.39
C THR A 222 -7.88 16.04 -9.29
N TYR A 223 -7.36 14.81 -9.12
CA TYR A 223 -7.89 13.88 -8.10
C TYR A 223 -7.58 14.39 -6.69
N GLN A 224 -8.60 14.42 -5.86
CA GLN A 224 -8.49 14.84 -4.46
C GLN A 224 -9.28 13.89 -3.57
N LEU A 225 -8.76 13.66 -2.37
CA LEU A 225 -9.49 12.96 -1.33
C LEU A 225 -10.03 13.98 -0.33
N LYS A 226 -11.28 13.78 0.08
CA LYS A 226 -11.93 14.60 1.11
C LYS A 226 -12.57 13.69 2.14
N PRO A 227 -12.50 14.03 3.43
CA PRO A 227 -13.23 13.31 4.45
C PRO A 227 -14.73 13.29 4.16
N VAL A 228 -15.36 12.18 4.49
CA VAL A 228 -16.80 11.98 4.30
C VAL A 228 -17.44 11.61 5.63
N GLN A 229 -18.51 12.28 6.00
CA GLN A 229 -19.25 11.91 7.19
C GLN A 229 -20.12 10.68 6.91
N ASN A 230 -19.74 9.57 7.50
CA ASN A 230 -20.43 8.29 7.36
C ASN A 230 -20.65 7.64 8.74
N GLN A 231 -21.63 6.73 8.80
CA GLN A 231 -21.79 5.86 9.97
C GLN A 231 -20.54 4.98 10.15
N PRO A 232 -20.13 4.68 11.40
CA PRO A 232 -19.02 3.77 11.68
C PRO A 232 -19.22 2.41 10.98
N ARG A 233 -18.15 1.90 10.39
CA ARG A 233 -18.15 0.62 9.65
C ARG A 233 -16.88 -0.13 9.95
N LEU A 234 -16.94 -1.46 9.85
CA LEU A 234 -15.76 -2.31 9.88
C LEU A 234 -15.03 -2.22 8.55
N LEU A 235 -13.71 -2.07 8.62
CA LEU A 235 -12.80 -2.34 7.51
C LEU A 235 -12.18 -3.70 7.79
N LEU A 236 -12.46 -4.67 6.95
CA LEU A 236 -12.04 -6.06 7.10
C LEU A 236 -11.39 -6.55 5.82
N MET A 237 -10.41 -7.42 5.96
CA MET A 237 -9.95 -8.26 4.87
C MET A 237 -10.98 -9.39 4.60
N GLY A 238 -10.93 -9.98 3.40
CA GLY A 238 -11.86 -11.05 3.02
C GLY A 238 -11.82 -12.24 3.99
N ASN A 239 -10.61 -12.67 4.38
CA ASN A 239 -10.41 -13.76 5.33
C ASN A 239 -10.96 -13.43 6.72
N GLU A 240 -10.77 -12.22 7.21
CA GLU A 240 -11.36 -11.75 8.48
C GLU A 240 -12.89 -11.73 8.44
N ALA A 241 -13.47 -11.31 7.31
CA ALA A 241 -14.92 -11.30 7.13
C ALA A 241 -15.50 -12.72 7.10
N VAL A 242 -14.80 -13.68 6.48
CA VAL A 242 -15.18 -15.10 6.49
C VAL A 242 -15.07 -15.68 7.90
N ALA A 243 -13.98 -15.38 8.62
CA ALA A 243 -13.76 -15.79 10.00
C ALA A 243 -14.89 -15.31 10.94
N LEU A 244 -15.22 -14.03 10.86
CA LEU A 244 -16.36 -13.46 11.61
C LEU A 244 -17.68 -14.14 11.24
N GLY A 245 -17.91 -14.38 9.94
CA GLY A 245 -19.10 -15.10 9.47
C GLY A 245 -19.19 -16.49 10.06
N LYS A 246 -18.08 -17.22 10.16
CA LYS A 246 -18.03 -18.54 10.82
C LYS A 246 -18.38 -18.46 12.30
N ILE A 247 -17.78 -17.52 13.04
CA ILE A 247 -18.05 -17.33 14.47
C ILE A 247 -19.54 -17.02 14.68
N VAL A 248 -20.09 -16.06 13.95
CA VAL A 248 -21.50 -15.66 14.03
C VAL A 248 -22.44 -16.78 13.58
N GLY A 249 -22.04 -17.54 12.56
CA GLY A 249 -22.80 -18.70 12.07
C GLY A 249 -22.76 -19.91 12.98
N GLY A 250 -22.05 -19.85 14.11
CA GLY A 250 -22.03 -20.90 15.15
C GLY A 250 -20.93 -21.93 14.99
N CYS A 251 -19.89 -21.67 14.20
CA CYS A 251 -18.69 -22.50 14.16
C CYS A 251 -18.06 -22.61 15.56
N ARG A 252 -17.74 -23.83 15.98
CA ARG A 252 -17.11 -24.09 17.31
C ARG A 252 -15.81 -24.86 17.21
N VAL A 253 -15.47 -25.37 16.03
CA VAL A 253 -14.21 -26.07 15.77
C VAL A 253 -13.69 -25.65 14.41
N GLN A 254 -12.46 -25.19 14.38
CA GLN A 254 -11.71 -24.84 13.15
C GLN A 254 -10.44 -25.66 13.10
N THR A 255 -10.23 -26.38 11.99
CA THR A 255 -8.96 -27.06 11.71
C THR A 255 -8.35 -26.47 10.44
N TYR A 256 -7.04 -26.29 10.41
CA TYR A 256 -6.37 -25.73 9.24
C TYR A 256 -4.94 -26.24 9.07
N TYR A 257 -4.47 -26.15 7.84
CA TYR A 257 -3.06 -26.30 7.50
C TYR A 257 -2.44 -24.90 7.33
N PRO A 258 -1.26 -24.61 7.93
CA PRO A 258 -0.67 -23.27 7.90
C PRO A 258 -0.06 -22.93 6.55
N ILE A 259 -0.89 -22.48 5.62
CA ILE A 259 -0.48 -22.03 4.30
C ILE A 259 -1.13 -20.67 3.99
N THR A 260 -0.30 -19.69 3.66
CA THR A 260 -0.76 -18.35 3.26
C THR A 260 -1.37 -18.43 1.84
N PRO A 261 -2.53 -17.78 1.58
CA PRO A 261 -3.28 -16.90 2.48
C PRO A 261 -4.38 -17.60 3.30
N ALA A 262 -4.53 -18.91 3.20
CA ALA A 262 -5.63 -19.63 3.85
C ALA A 262 -5.52 -19.62 5.38
N ALA A 263 -4.30 -19.53 5.92
CA ALA A 263 -4.06 -19.46 7.36
C ALA A 263 -4.61 -18.18 8.00
N ASP A 264 -4.63 -17.05 7.29
CA ASP A 264 -5.04 -15.73 7.81
C ASP A 264 -6.42 -15.78 8.48
N GLU A 265 -7.36 -16.54 7.90
CA GLU A 265 -8.70 -16.75 8.43
C GLU A 265 -8.68 -17.46 9.79
N SER A 266 -7.91 -18.54 9.87
CA SER A 266 -7.81 -19.35 11.09
C SER A 266 -7.04 -18.64 12.19
N GLU A 267 -5.99 -17.89 11.86
CA GLU A 267 -5.25 -17.02 12.78
C GLU A 267 -6.13 -15.91 13.33
N PHE A 268 -7.03 -15.36 12.51
CA PHE A 268 -8.02 -14.40 12.98
C PHE A 268 -8.97 -15.04 14.01
N ILE A 269 -9.50 -16.26 13.73
CA ILE A 269 -10.35 -16.99 14.69
C ILE A 269 -9.57 -17.30 15.96
N GLU A 270 -8.32 -17.75 15.88
CA GLU A 270 -7.46 -18.05 17.02
C GLU A 270 -7.26 -16.82 17.91
N SER A 271 -7.05 -15.65 17.32
CA SER A 271 -6.95 -14.40 18.08
C SER A 271 -8.28 -13.97 18.74
N HIS A 272 -9.41 -14.58 18.36
CA HIS A 272 -10.76 -14.32 18.84
C HIS A 272 -11.46 -15.59 19.36
N GLU A 273 -10.71 -16.54 19.87
CA GLU A 273 -11.24 -17.84 20.36
C GLU A 273 -12.34 -17.67 21.43
N ASN A 274 -12.29 -16.60 22.20
CA ASN A 274 -13.29 -16.30 23.23
C ASN A 274 -14.02 -15.00 22.87
N PHE A 275 -15.32 -15.06 22.85
CA PHE A 275 -16.18 -13.93 22.49
C PHE A 275 -17.43 -13.89 23.37
N ASP A 276 -18.03 -12.72 23.47
CA ASP A 276 -19.28 -12.53 24.20
C ASP A 276 -20.48 -12.94 23.34
N LEU A 277 -21.34 -13.78 23.87
CA LEU A 277 -22.64 -14.06 23.30
C LEU A 277 -23.61 -12.97 23.79
N LEU A 278 -24.27 -12.30 22.85
CA LEU A 278 -25.30 -11.32 23.17
C LEU A 278 -26.65 -12.03 23.23
N ASP A 279 -27.25 -12.12 24.39
CA ASP A 279 -28.64 -12.58 24.54
C ASP A 279 -29.52 -11.35 24.77
N GLY A 280 -30.42 -11.08 23.82
CA GLY A 280 -31.27 -9.90 23.86
C GLY A 280 -30.53 -8.55 23.92
N GLY A 281 -29.27 -8.51 23.45
CA GLY A 281 -28.42 -7.32 23.43
C GLY A 281 -27.63 -7.10 24.72
N GLN A 282 -27.73 -8.00 25.70
CA GLN A 282 -26.93 -7.94 26.94
C GLN A 282 -25.72 -8.89 26.90
N PRO A 283 -24.57 -8.52 27.50
CA PRO A 283 -23.45 -9.44 27.68
C PRO A 283 -23.90 -10.64 28.52
N GLY A 284 -23.87 -11.80 27.92
CA GLY A 284 -24.33 -13.04 28.56
C GLY A 284 -23.21 -14.04 28.75
N LYS A 285 -23.36 -15.20 28.14
CA LYS A 285 -22.42 -16.31 28.20
C LYS A 285 -21.22 -16.06 27.30
N LYS A 286 -20.05 -16.61 27.66
CA LYS A 286 -18.90 -16.69 26.76
C LYS A 286 -19.12 -17.82 25.72
N GLY A 287 -18.84 -17.52 24.47
CA GLY A 287 -18.66 -18.49 23.41
C GLY A 287 -17.18 -18.75 23.19
N SER A 288 -16.84 -19.92 22.68
CA SER A 288 -15.46 -20.22 22.27
C SER A 288 -15.42 -21.04 21.00
N VAL A 289 -14.31 -20.94 20.26
CA VAL A 289 -13.96 -21.76 19.12
C VAL A 289 -12.67 -22.49 19.43
N LEU A 290 -12.64 -23.80 19.24
CA LEU A 290 -11.40 -24.58 19.29
C LEU A 290 -10.70 -24.49 17.94
N VAL A 291 -9.48 -23.98 17.94
CA VAL A 291 -8.64 -23.91 16.73
C VAL A 291 -7.53 -24.95 16.84
N THR A 292 -7.34 -25.74 15.79
CA THR A 292 -6.29 -26.78 15.74
C THR A 292 -5.52 -26.66 14.42
N GLN A 293 -4.21 -26.55 14.54
CA GLN A 293 -3.29 -26.58 13.41
C GLN A 293 -2.87 -28.05 13.15
N ARG A 294 -2.83 -28.48 11.89
CA ARG A 294 -2.32 -29.79 11.45
C ARG A 294 -1.04 -29.65 10.67
#